data_33dd8134be77246e24cdef931a46dce4
#
_entry.id   33dd8134be77246e24cdef931a46dce4
#
_cell.length_a   1.000
_cell.length_b   1.000
_cell.length_c   1.000
_cell.angle_alpha   90.00
_cell.angle_beta   90.00
_cell.angle_gamma   90.00
#
_symmetry.space_group_name_H-M   'P 1'
#
loop_
_entity.id
_entity.type
_entity.pdbx_description
1 polymer ?
#
loop_
_entity_poly.entity_id
_entity_poly.type
_entity_poly.pdbx_seq_one_letter_code
_entity_poly.pdbx_strand_id
1 'polypeptide(L)'
;MTSSSELPSFDVNEIDEKISKEGEYISKKESSNKAIFKFVPNISEENLENKDDNISFPKYFCEITAKDFKYIGILTNQLKRDLYGYSLMDNEDEFLGEYKNQIREGFGMYKFKSNEEKEEKEEKKEKEEKEEIYIGEYINNKKEGKGMYLKINKSIKDDSNDNIILIDFDCNIGTFKDNILQEGIIFSLKDNKETLYCGKLNELGEQEDTEAFYIEDKNKIFKGIITKGNMVEGRNIIINDKYEKIKAYYFIINKKENNEGYEFDNNKNEEKDNECIDKAKELLDINHKKKIQEIFNMVNNNFKEFKEYEKAINIDFENDIKNKVKSELDNIIMN
;
A
#
# COMPACT_ATOMS: atom_id res chain seq x y z
N MET A 1 9.93 5.27 -13.51
CA MET A 1 10.06 6.72 -13.86
C MET A 1 8.76 7.38 -13.43
N THR A 2 8.80 8.27 -12.46
CA THR A 2 7.60 8.96 -11.98
C THR A 2 7.40 10.19 -12.87
N SER A 3 6.44 10.13 -13.78
CA SER A 3 6.01 11.33 -14.49
C SER A 3 5.36 12.26 -13.48
N SER A 4 6.06 13.31 -13.09
CA SER A 4 5.46 14.45 -12.41
C SER A 4 4.79 15.28 -13.48
N SER A 5 3.52 14.99 -13.81
CA SER A 5 2.75 15.89 -14.66
C SER A 5 2.67 17.24 -13.95
N GLU A 6 3.33 18.25 -14.52
CA GLU A 6 3.24 19.62 -14.02
C GLU A 6 1.83 20.15 -14.22
N LEU A 7 1.35 20.91 -13.24
CA LEU A 7 0.07 21.60 -13.39
C LEU A 7 0.14 22.59 -14.55
N PRO A 8 -0.97 22.77 -15.32
CA PRO A 8 -1.05 23.84 -16.31
C PRO A 8 -0.78 25.20 -15.68
N SER A 9 -0.13 26.10 -16.41
CA SER A 9 0.13 27.46 -15.92
C SER A 9 -1.14 28.32 -15.93
N PHE A 10 -1.45 28.95 -14.79
CA PHE A 10 -2.57 29.90 -14.64
C PHE A 10 -2.05 31.25 -14.14
N ASP A 11 -2.79 32.32 -14.42
CA ASP A 11 -2.49 33.65 -13.86
C ASP A 11 -3.08 33.77 -12.45
N VAL A 12 -2.19 33.79 -11.44
CA VAL A 12 -2.56 33.85 -10.02
C VAL A 12 -3.34 35.12 -9.69
N ASN A 13 -2.99 36.28 -10.28
CA ASN A 13 -3.64 37.54 -9.98
C ASN A 13 -5.08 37.57 -10.53
N GLU A 14 -5.30 37.00 -11.72
CA GLU A 14 -6.64 36.88 -12.29
C GLU A 14 -7.53 35.97 -11.42
N ILE A 15 -6.98 34.86 -10.92
CA ILE A 15 -7.68 33.95 -10.02
C ILE A 15 -8.06 34.65 -8.72
N ASP A 16 -7.11 35.31 -8.05
CA ASP A 16 -7.33 36.02 -6.80
C ASP A 16 -8.43 37.09 -6.92
N GLU A 17 -8.41 37.88 -8.00
CA GLU A 17 -9.39 38.94 -8.21
C GLU A 17 -10.81 38.37 -8.39
N LYS A 18 -10.95 37.31 -9.20
CA LYS A 18 -12.26 36.72 -9.46
C LYS A 18 -12.83 35.93 -8.29
N ILE A 19 -12.02 35.12 -7.62
CA ILE A 19 -12.47 34.38 -6.43
C ILE A 19 -12.92 35.34 -5.33
N SER A 20 -12.21 36.44 -5.14
CA SER A 20 -12.58 37.45 -4.14
C SER A 20 -13.94 38.10 -4.42
N LYS A 21 -14.34 38.19 -5.69
CA LYS A 21 -15.61 38.79 -6.12
C LYS A 21 -16.76 37.79 -6.20
N GLU A 22 -16.49 36.60 -6.74
CA GLU A 22 -17.52 35.63 -7.16
C GLU A 22 -17.51 34.35 -6.34
N GLY A 23 -16.51 34.15 -5.44
CA GLY A 23 -16.32 32.93 -4.65
C GLY A 23 -15.84 31.72 -5.43
N GLU A 24 -15.83 31.79 -6.76
CA GLU A 24 -15.40 30.73 -7.66
C GLU A 24 -14.79 31.31 -8.95
N TYR A 25 -13.72 30.70 -9.44
CA TYR A 25 -13.13 31.02 -10.71
C TYR A 25 -13.07 29.79 -11.62
N ILE A 26 -13.59 29.91 -12.84
CA ILE A 26 -13.56 28.85 -13.85
C ILE A 26 -12.68 29.33 -15.00
N SER A 27 -11.48 28.76 -15.12
CA SER A 27 -10.61 29.00 -16.27
C SER A 27 -11.04 28.10 -17.43
N LYS A 28 -11.26 28.70 -18.60
CA LYS A 28 -11.49 28.00 -19.88
C LYS A 28 -10.34 28.35 -20.81
N LYS A 29 -9.13 27.84 -20.51
CA LYS A 29 -8.00 28.02 -21.42
C LYS A 29 -7.97 26.85 -22.38
N GLU A 30 -8.10 27.15 -23.69
CA GLU A 30 -8.04 26.20 -24.82
C GLU A 30 -8.86 24.92 -24.66
N SER A 31 -9.41 24.37 -25.69
CA SER A 31 -10.50 23.37 -25.76
C SER A 31 -10.32 22.07 -24.96
N SER A 32 -9.21 21.85 -24.26
CA SER A 32 -8.90 20.62 -23.53
C SER A 32 -8.65 20.77 -22.02
N ASN A 33 -8.34 21.98 -21.53
CA ASN A 33 -7.99 22.19 -20.12
C ASN A 33 -9.06 23.04 -19.42
N LYS A 34 -9.66 22.49 -18.37
CA LYS A 34 -10.61 23.18 -17.51
C LYS A 34 -10.06 23.20 -16.09
N ALA A 35 -10.08 24.34 -15.43
CA ALA A 35 -9.78 24.46 -14.01
C ALA A 35 -10.91 25.19 -13.29
N ILE A 36 -11.32 24.67 -12.16
CA ILE A 36 -12.27 25.28 -11.23
C ILE A 36 -11.54 25.53 -9.94
N PHE A 37 -11.53 26.76 -9.48
CA PHE A 37 -10.93 27.16 -8.20
C PHE A 37 -12.02 27.69 -7.29
N LYS A 38 -12.06 27.23 -6.04
CA LYS A 38 -12.92 27.74 -4.99
C LYS A 38 -12.09 28.11 -3.78
N PHE A 39 -12.48 29.17 -3.10
CA PHE A 39 -11.89 29.54 -1.84
C PHE A 39 -12.30 28.54 -0.76
N VAL A 40 -11.35 28.07 0.08
CA VAL A 40 -11.61 27.22 1.22
C VAL A 40 -11.69 28.06 2.48
N PRO A 41 -12.88 28.32 3.03
CA PRO A 41 -13.05 29.31 4.11
C PRO A 41 -12.50 28.89 5.48
N ASN A 42 -12.10 27.62 5.69
CA ASN A 42 -11.82 27.09 7.03
C ASN A 42 -10.65 26.11 7.12
N ILE A 43 -9.55 26.35 6.42
CA ILE A 43 -8.31 25.71 6.85
C ILE A 43 -7.76 26.61 7.96
N SER A 44 -8.11 26.31 9.23
CA SER A 44 -7.66 27.08 10.38
C SER A 44 -6.16 26.95 10.55
N GLU A 45 -5.51 28.06 10.90
CA GLU A 45 -4.07 28.13 11.23
C GLU A 45 -3.65 27.14 12.34
N GLU A 46 -4.59 26.64 13.12
CA GLU A 46 -4.37 25.72 14.25
C GLU A 46 -3.94 24.32 13.82
N ASN A 47 -4.23 23.89 12.58
CA ASN A 47 -3.87 22.55 12.07
C ASN A 47 -2.49 22.51 11.40
N LEU A 48 -1.76 23.62 11.37
CA LEU A 48 -0.44 23.73 10.76
C LEU A 48 0.64 23.86 11.84
N GLU A 49 1.02 22.76 12.49
CA GLU A 49 2.07 22.74 13.52
C GLU A 49 3.49 23.03 12.99
N ASN A 50 3.66 23.28 11.72
CA ASN A 50 4.97 23.67 11.13
C ASN A 50 5.08 25.17 10.95
N LYS A 51 5.60 25.84 11.97
CA LYS A 51 6.01 27.26 11.96
C LYS A 51 7.27 27.49 11.13
N ASP A 52 7.26 27.17 9.86
CA ASP A 52 8.21 27.75 8.91
C ASP A 52 7.63 29.06 8.41
N ASP A 53 8.24 30.16 8.80
CA ASP A 53 7.77 31.55 8.67
C ASP A 53 7.52 32.06 7.23
N ASN A 54 7.51 31.17 6.23
CA ASN A 54 7.28 31.50 4.81
C ASN A 54 6.16 30.67 4.15
N ILE A 55 5.37 29.91 4.89
CA ILE A 55 4.26 29.17 4.31
C ILE A 55 3.07 30.12 4.18
N SER A 56 2.91 30.67 2.99
CA SER A 56 1.68 31.35 2.60
C SER A 56 0.58 30.27 2.53
N PHE A 57 -0.46 30.42 3.34
CA PHE A 57 -1.58 29.48 3.48
C PHE A 57 -2.14 29.09 2.12
N PRO A 58 -2.55 27.80 1.94
CA PRO A 58 -3.23 27.37 0.75
C PRO A 58 -4.51 28.20 0.59
N LYS A 59 -4.64 28.87 -0.54
CA LYS A 59 -5.77 29.74 -0.81
C LYS A 59 -6.91 29.06 -1.53
N TYR A 60 -6.63 27.94 -2.21
CA TYR A 60 -7.58 27.38 -3.16
C TYR A 60 -7.75 25.89 -2.99
N PHE A 61 -8.99 25.47 -2.88
CA PHE A 61 -9.38 24.12 -3.27
C PHE A 61 -9.75 24.15 -4.74
N CYS A 62 -9.22 23.24 -5.56
CA CYS A 62 -9.40 23.29 -6.99
C CYS A 62 -9.69 21.92 -7.60
N GLU A 63 -10.37 21.93 -8.72
CA GLU A 63 -10.41 20.85 -9.68
C GLU A 63 -9.74 21.32 -10.97
N ILE A 64 -8.70 20.62 -11.41
CA ILE A 64 -7.99 20.84 -12.66
C ILE A 64 -8.13 19.60 -13.52
N THR A 65 -8.67 19.76 -14.72
CA THR A 65 -8.77 18.67 -15.71
C THR A 65 -8.01 19.08 -16.96
N ALA A 66 -7.01 18.31 -17.31
CA ALA A 66 -6.28 18.39 -18.57
C ALA A 66 -6.51 17.11 -19.36
N LYS A 67 -6.00 17.05 -20.60
CA LYS A 67 -6.24 15.90 -21.50
C LYS A 67 -5.94 14.54 -20.85
N ASP A 68 -4.79 14.44 -20.17
CA ASP A 68 -4.28 13.19 -19.62
C ASP A 68 -3.97 13.33 -18.10
N PHE A 69 -4.61 14.28 -17.42
CA PHE A 69 -4.35 14.59 -16.03
C PHE A 69 -5.58 15.19 -15.35
N LYS A 70 -5.86 14.76 -14.13
CA LYS A 70 -6.86 15.39 -13.26
C LYS A 70 -6.27 15.59 -11.87
N TYR A 71 -6.49 16.77 -11.29
CA TYR A 71 -6.17 17.04 -9.90
C TYR A 71 -7.38 17.64 -9.19
N ILE A 72 -7.64 17.15 -7.98
CA ILE A 72 -8.63 17.73 -7.06
C ILE A 72 -7.93 17.86 -5.71
N GLY A 73 -7.84 19.08 -5.17
CA GLY A 73 -7.16 19.27 -3.89
C GLY A 73 -6.75 20.71 -3.63
N ILE A 74 -5.83 20.85 -2.70
CA ILE A 74 -5.38 22.14 -2.20
C ILE A 74 -4.14 22.60 -2.95
N LEU A 75 -4.11 23.88 -3.30
CA LEU A 75 -2.95 24.56 -3.91
C LEU A 75 -2.47 25.67 -3.01
N THR A 76 -1.15 25.88 -3.00
CA THR A 76 -0.55 27.11 -2.46
C THR A 76 -0.95 28.33 -3.29
N ASN A 77 -0.63 29.52 -2.78
CA ASN A 77 -0.74 30.79 -3.54
C ASN A 77 0.13 30.83 -4.81
N GLN A 78 1.12 29.93 -4.93
CA GLN A 78 1.93 29.76 -6.14
C GLN A 78 1.37 28.69 -7.08
N LEU A 79 0.14 28.21 -6.82
CA LEU A 79 -0.55 27.15 -7.55
C LEU A 79 0.22 25.81 -7.55
N LYS A 80 0.95 25.52 -6.50
CA LYS A 80 1.60 24.23 -6.29
C LYS A 80 0.70 23.33 -5.45
N ARG A 81 0.64 22.03 -5.78
CA ARG A 81 -0.06 21.03 -4.96
C ARG A 81 0.55 21.03 -3.56
N ASP A 82 -0.30 21.10 -2.55
CA ASP A 82 0.10 21.17 -1.14
C ASP A 82 -0.98 20.55 -0.24
N LEU A 83 -0.60 20.21 1.00
CA LEU A 83 -1.43 19.50 1.96
C LEU A 83 -1.97 18.20 1.37
N TYR A 84 -3.25 18.10 1.00
CA TYR A 84 -3.81 16.87 0.45
C TYR A 84 -4.54 17.09 -0.87
N GLY A 85 -4.59 16.02 -1.66
CA GLY A 85 -5.31 16.04 -2.92
C GLY A 85 -5.32 14.68 -3.61
N TYR A 86 -6.20 14.59 -4.60
CA TYR A 86 -6.31 13.47 -5.52
C TYR A 86 -5.66 13.83 -6.86
N SER A 87 -4.88 12.91 -7.42
CA SER A 87 -4.35 13.01 -8.78
C SER A 87 -4.67 11.75 -9.58
N LEU A 88 -5.18 11.95 -10.80
CA LEU A 88 -5.16 10.94 -11.85
C LEU A 88 -4.04 11.33 -12.82
N MET A 89 -3.10 10.42 -13.05
CA MET A 89 -1.89 10.65 -13.86
C MET A 89 -2.10 10.20 -15.32
N ASP A 90 -1.18 10.59 -16.20
CA ASP A 90 -1.18 10.25 -17.62
C ASP A 90 -1.14 8.74 -17.92
N ASN A 91 -0.51 7.97 -17.02
CA ASN A 91 -0.49 6.51 -17.07
C ASN A 91 -1.74 5.86 -16.43
N GLU A 92 -2.75 6.66 -16.10
CA GLU A 92 -3.98 6.27 -15.39
C GLU A 92 -3.78 5.74 -13.97
N ASP A 93 -2.59 5.90 -13.39
CA ASP A 93 -2.40 5.69 -11.96
C ASP A 93 -3.10 6.79 -11.15
N GLU A 94 -3.55 6.44 -9.96
CA GLU A 94 -4.25 7.35 -9.07
C GLU A 94 -3.46 7.54 -7.77
N PHE A 95 -3.40 8.77 -7.26
CA PHE A 95 -2.87 9.06 -5.95
C PHE A 95 -3.85 9.91 -5.15
N LEU A 96 -4.06 9.54 -3.89
CA LEU A 96 -4.81 10.31 -2.90
C LEU A 96 -3.96 10.42 -1.63
N GLY A 97 -3.54 11.64 -1.28
CA GLY A 97 -2.64 11.81 -0.15
C GLY A 97 -2.06 13.20 -0.02
N GLU A 98 -1.04 13.29 0.80
CA GLU A 98 -0.38 14.53 1.17
C GLU A 98 0.65 14.94 0.13
N TYR A 99 0.71 16.25 -0.09
CA TYR A 99 1.66 16.92 -0.96
C TYR A 99 2.39 18.05 -0.20
N LYS A 100 3.63 18.28 -0.56
CA LYS A 100 4.40 19.47 -0.19
C LYS A 100 5.13 20.00 -1.40
N ASN A 101 4.81 21.21 -1.85
CA ASN A 101 5.45 21.84 -3.02
C ASN A 101 5.46 20.92 -4.27
N GLN A 102 4.35 20.36 -4.70
CA GLN A 102 4.16 19.43 -5.83
C GLN A 102 4.60 17.99 -5.56
N ILE A 103 5.32 17.71 -4.49
CA ILE A 103 5.94 16.41 -4.19
C ILE A 103 5.01 15.65 -3.26
N ARG A 104 4.85 14.34 -3.46
CA ARG A 104 4.17 13.47 -2.48
C ARG A 104 5.06 13.37 -1.24
N GLU A 105 4.53 13.85 -0.13
CA GLU A 105 5.23 13.97 1.15
C GLU A 105 4.21 13.74 2.27
N GLY A 106 4.49 12.84 3.21
CA GLY A 106 3.55 12.46 4.25
C GLY A 106 2.76 11.20 3.89
N PHE A 107 1.52 11.07 4.35
CA PHE A 107 0.72 9.87 4.16
C PHE A 107 -0.06 9.89 2.84
N GLY A 108 -0.14 8.74 2.16
CA GLY A 108 -0.90 8.65 0.91
C GLY A 108 -1.25 7.22 0.49
N MET A 109 -2.18 7.15 -0.45
CA MET A 109 -2.67 5.94 -1.07
C MET A 109 -2.44 6.05 -2.58
N TYR A 110 -1.78 5.06 -3.16
CA TYR A 110 -1.48 4.99 -4.58
C TYR A 110 -2.12 3.75 -5.17
N LYS A 111 -2.93 3.94 -6.20
CA LYS A 111 -3.55 2.86 -6.95
C LYS A 111 -2.94 2.82 -8.34
N PHE A 112 -2.32 1.70 -8.68
CA PHE A 112 -1.77 1.48 -10.00
C PHE A 112 -2.89 1.15 -10.98
N LYS A 113 -2.73 1.56 -12.23
CA LYS A 113 -3.64 1.16 -13.28
C LYS A 113 -3.68 -0.35 -13.39
N SER A 114 -4.87 -0.90 -13.42
CA SER A 114 -5.08 -2.31 -13.70
C SER A 114 -4.70 -2.61 -15.16
N ASN A 115 -3.69 -3.44 -15.37
CA ASN A 115 -3.39 -3.96 -16.70
C ASN A 115 -4.35 -5.13 -16.96
N GLU A 116 -5.41 -4.88 -17.71
CA GLU A 116 -6.19 -5.96 -18.31
C GLU A 116 -5.32 -6.60 -19.39
N GLU A 117 -4.62 -7.67 -19.08
CA GLU A 117 -4.00 -8.50 -20.10
C GLU A 117 -5.13 -9.20 -20.86
N LYS A 118 -5.50 -8.66 -22.00
CA LYS A 118 -6.33 -9.36 -22.97
C LYS A 118 -5.48 -10.45 -23.62
N GLU A 119 -5.27 -11.56 -22.92
CA GLU A 119 -4.87 -12.77 -23.60
C GLU A 119 -6.07 -13.24 -24.42
N GLU A 120 -6.04 -12.99 -25.71
CA GLU A 120 -6.92 -13.64 -26.69
C GLU A 120 -6.60 -15.13 -26.75
N LYS A 121 -6.99 -15.87 -25.71
CA LYS A 121 -7.09 -17.32 -25.78
C LYS A 121 -8.54 -17.63 -26.18
N GLU A 122 -8.71 -17.91 -27.48
CA GLU A 122 -9.89 -18.55 -27.99
C GLU A 122 -10.19 -19.80 -27.14
N GLU A 123 -11.32 -19.83 -26.45
CA GLU A 123 -12.04 -20.97 -25.83
C GLU A 123 -12.32 -20.96 -24.33
N LYS A 124 -11.74 -20.09 -23.48
CA LYS A 124 -12.27 -19.93 -22.10
C LYS A 124 -12.19 -18.46 -21.69
N LYS A 125 -13.35 -17.86 -21.42
CA LYS A 125 -13.45 -16.50 -20.88
C LYS A 125 -13.07 -16.50 -19.38
N GLU A 126 -11.79 -16.65 -19.07
CA GLU A 126 -11.28 -16.33 -17.74
C GLU A 126 -10.95 -14.82 -17.76
N LYS A 127 -11.69 -14.03 -17.01
CA LYS A 127 -11.40 -12.60 -16.82
C LYS A 127 -10.49 -12.47 -15.62
N GLU A 128 -9.23 -12.11 -15.83
CA GLU A 128 -8.32 -11.76 -14.75
C GLU A 128 -8.36 -10.25 -14.49
N GLU A 129 -8.64 -9.88 -13.25
CA GLU A 129 -8.56 -8.51 -12.78
C GLU A 129 -7.37 -8.41 -11.82
N LYS A 130 -6.40 -7.57 -12.16
CA LYS A 130 -5.23 -7.30 -11.30
C LYS A 130 -5.38 -5.91 -10.70
N GLU A 131 -5.34 -5.83 -9.39
CA GLU A 131 -5.33 -4.56 -8.66
C GLU A 131 -4.06 -4.47 -7.82
N GLU A 132 -3.45 -3.30 -7.83
CA GLU A 132 -2.20 -3.05 -7.11
C GLU A 132 -2.31 -1.71 -6.39
N ILE A 133 -2.04 -1.71 -5.07
CA ILE A 133 -2.22 -0.54 -4.20
C ILE A 133 -1.04 -0.43 -3.24
N TYR A 134 -0.56 0.79 -3.03
CA TYR A 134 0.30 1.12 -1.89
C TYR A 134 -0.41 2.11 -0.98
N ILE A 135 -0.27 1.91 0.33
CA ILE A 135 -0.81 2.76 1.38
C ILE A 135 0.30 2.96 2.40
N GLY A 136 0.69 4.21 2.66
CA GLY A 136 1.76 4.46 3.62
C GLY A 136 2.39 5.84 3.49
N GLU A 137 3.55 5.97 4.09
CA GLU A 137 4.31 7.20 4.15
C GLU A 137 5.12 7.42 2.86
N TYR A 138 5.30 8.69 2.51
CA TYR A 138 6.07 9.15 1.36
C TYR A 138 7.06 10.23 1.77
N ILE A 139 8.26 10.15 1.24
CA ILE A 139 9.26 11.22 1.27
C ILE A 139 9.80 11.39 -0.16
N ASN A 140 9.77 12.62 -0.68
CA ASN A 140 10.27 12.93 -2.02
C ASN A 140 9.72 12.01 -3.12
N ASN A 141 8.41 11.77 -3.15
CA ASN A 141 7.70 10.88 -4.08
C ASN A 141 8.03 9.38 -3.95
N LYS A 142 8.83 8.96 -2.96
CA LYS A 142 9.18 7.57 -2.71
C LYS A 142 8.40 7.00 -1.54
N LYS A 143 8.10 5.71 -1.57
CA LYS A 143 7.58 4.97 -0.43
C LYS A 143 8.65 4.95 0.66
N GLU A 144 8.31 5.43 1.85
CA GLU A 144 9.22 5.57 2.97
C GLU A 144 8.47 5.30 4.26
N GLY A 145 9.16 4.87 5.35
CA GLY A 145 8.50 4.63 6.62
C GLY A 145 7.48 3.49 6.59
N LYS A 146 6.44 3.59 7.40
CA LYS A 146 5.42 2.54 7.53
C LYS A 146 4.48 2.52 6.35
N GLY A 147 4.18 1.29 5.85
CA GLY A 147 3.26 1.13 4.74
C GLY A 147 2.83 -0.30 4.48
N MET A 148 1.85 -0.42 3.59
CA MET A 148 1.34 -1.67 3.04
C MET A 148 1.34 -1.60 1.52
N TYR A 149 1.90 -2.60 0.86
CA TYR A 149 1.80 -2.80 -0.57
C TYR A 149 1.01 -4.08 -0.82
N LEU A 150 -0.07 -3.97 -1.58
CA LEU A 150 -1.01 -5.04 -1.83
C LEU A 150 -1.17 -5.24 -3.33
N LYS A 151 -1.05 -6.48 -3.76
CA LYS A 151 -1.33 -6.92 -5.13
C LYS A 151 -2.37 -8.03 -5.09
N ILE A 152 -3.48 -7.82 -5.78
CA ILE A 152 -4.61 -8.76 -5.83
C ILE A 152 -4.79 -9.22 -7.27
N ASN A 153 -4.88 -10.54 -7.46
CA ASN A 153 -5.28 -11.15 -8.72
C ASN A 153 -6.62 -11.84 -8.50
N LYS A 154 -7.64 -11.41 -9.24
CA LYS A 154 -8.97 -12.05 -9.23
C LYS A 154 -9.12 -12.81 -10.53
N SER A 155 -9.32 -14.11 -10.48
CA SER A 155 -9.74 -14.90 -11.63
C SER A 155 -11.20 -15.30 -11.46
N ILE A 156 -12.03 -14.94 -12.43
CA ILE A 156 -13.45 -15.30 -12.44
C ILE A 156 -13.58 -16.47 -13.40
N LYS A 157 -13.87 -17.67 -12.85
CA LYS A 157 -14.20 -18.85 -13.65
C LYS A 157 -15.71 -18.92 -13.83
N ASP A 158 -16.15 -18.80 -15.06
CA ASP A 158 -17.54 -18.94 -15.45
C ASP A 158 -17.85 -20.45 -15.63
N ASP A 159 -18.05 -21.14 -14.53
CA ASP A 159 -18.64 -22.48 -14.55
C ASP A 159 -20.16 -22.31 -14.43
N SER A 160 -20.86 -22.68 -15.45
CA SER A 160 -22.25 -22.52 -15.89
C SER A 160 -23.38 -22.41 -14.84
N ASN A 161 -23.08 -22.39 -13.52
CA ASN A 161 -24.06 -22.17 -12.44
C ASN A 161 -23.53 -21.45 -11.19
N ASP A 162 -22.20 -21.33 -10.98
CA ASP A 162 -21.63 -20.61 -9.84
C ASP A 162 -20.36 -19.88 -10.28
N ASN A 163 -20.36 -18.55 -10.22
CA ASN A 163 -19.15 -17.73 -10.42
C ASN A 163 -18.17 -17.99 -9.29
N ILE A 164 -17.18 -18.84 -9.50
CA ILE A 164 -16.12 -19.09 -8.52
C ILE A 164 -15.10 -17.94 -8.67
N ILE A 165 -15.04 -17.07 -7.70
CA ILE A 165 -14.02 -16.02 -7.62
C ILE A 165 -12.83 -16.61 -6.85
N LEU A 166 -11.73 -16.87 -7.54
CA LEU A 166 -10.45 -17.18 -6.93
C LEU A 166 -9.73 -15.85 -6.68
N ILE A 167 -9.25 -15.63 -5.47
CA ILE A 167 -8.51 -14.44 -5.09
C ILE A 167 -7.15 -14.88 -4.61
N ASP A 168 -6.15 -14.61 -5.44
CA ASP A 168 -4.75 -14.68 -5.04
C ASP A 168 -4.28 -13.29 -4.67
N PHE A 169 -3.45 -13.16 -3.65
CA PHE A 169 -2.86 -11.88 -3.29
C PHE A 169 -1.49 -12.00 -2.64
N ASP A 170 -0.69 -10.94 -2.84
CA ASP A 170 0.57 -10.71 -2.15
C ASP A 170 0.46 -9.39 -1.36
N CYS A 171 0.78 -9.41 -0.09
CA CYS A 171 0.72 -8.25 0.80
C CYS A 171 2.03 -8.09 1.57
N ASN A 172 2.67 -6.94 1.40
CA ASN A 172 3.90 -6.56 2.09
C ASN A 172 3.57 -5.44 3.07
N ILE A 173 3.76 -5.67 4.37
CA ILE A 173 3.45 -4.70 5.43
C ILE A 173 4.70 -4.50 6.27
N GLY A 174 5.10 -3.25 6.49
CA GLY A 174 6.28 -2.97 7.31
C GLY A 174 6.91 -1.63 7.02
N THR A 175 8.23 -1.55 7.19
CA THR A 175 9.00 -0.34 6.97
C THR A 175 9.63 -0.34 5.59
N PHE A 176 9.31 0.68 4.80
CA PHE A 176 9.85 0.92 3.46
C PHE A 176 10.97 1.95 3.51
N LYS A 177 11.91 1.80 2.59
CA LYS A 177 12.96 2.78 2.30
C LYS A 177 13.22 2.80 0.79
N ASP A 178 13.24 3.99 0.20
CA ASP A 178 13.48 4.16 -1.24
C ASP A 178 12.59 3.24 -2.13
N ASN A 179 11.33 3.06 -1.78
CA ASN A 179 10.32 2.18 -2.43
C ASN A 179 10.45 0.68 -2.12
N ILE A 180 11.42 0.23 -1.33
CA ILE A 180 11.70 -1.19 -1.05
C ILE A 180 11.34 -1.49 0.40
N LEU A 181 10.61 -2.57 0.64
CA LEU A 181 10.38 -3.08 2.00
C LEU A 181 11.72 -3.53 2.61
N GLN A 182 12.05 -3.03 3.79
CA GLN A 182 13.29 -3.36 4.51
C GLN A 182 13.08 -4.39 5.60
N GLU A 183 11.95 -4.29 6.29
CA GLU A 183 11.59 -5.17 7.40
C GLU A 183 10.08 -5.21 7.54
N GLY A 184 9.53 -6.38 7.81
CA GLY A 184 8.09 -6.51 8.03
C GLY A 184 7.54 -7.89 7.77
N ILE A 185 6.27 -7.94 7.42
CA ILE A 185 5.51 -9.15 7.13
C ILE A 185 5.22 -9.20 5.62
N ILE A 186 5.53 -10.33 5.01
CA ILE A 186 5.08 -10.67 3.66
C ILE A 186 4.07 -11.80 3.81
N PHE A 187 2.82 -11.51 3.44
CA PHE A 187 1.76 -12.49 3.41
C PHE A 187 1.33 -12.77 1.98
N SER A 188 1.29 -14.04 1.60
CA SER A 188 0.89 -14.46 0.25
C SER A 188 -0.15 -15.57 0.31
N LEU A 189 -1.18 -15.43 -0.50
CA LEU A 189 -2.16 -16.48 -0.78
C LEU A 189 -2.13 -16.78 -2.27
N LYS A 190 -1.72 -17.98 -2.64
CA LYS A 190 -1.68 -18.45 -4.04
C LYS A 190 -2.18 -19.89 -4.12
N ASP A 191 -3.11 -20.15 -5.01
CA ASP A 191 -3.69 -21.49 -5.19
C ASP A 191 -4.18 -22.10 -3.86
N ASN A 192 -4.81 -21.30 -3.00
CA ASN A 192 -5.23 -21.65 -1.63
C ASN A 192 -4.10 -22.00 -0.66
N LYS A 193 -2.84 -21.79 -1.01
CA LYS A 193 -1.70 -21.93 -0.10
C LYS A 193 -1.35 -20.60 0.52
N GLU A 194 -1.33 -20.58 1.85
CA GLU A 194 -0.97 -19.40 2.63
C GLU A 194 0.51 -19.48 3.05
N THR A 195 1.26 -18.40 2.81
CA THR A 195 2.61 -18.24 3.32
C THR A 195 2.75 -16.92 4.04
N LEU A 196 3.48 -16.92 5.15
CA LEU A 196 3.80 -15.73 5.91
C LEU A 196 5.29 -15.72 6.22
N TYR A 197 5.95 -14.63 5.85
CA TYR A 197 7.33 -14.31 6.24
C TYR A 197 7.31 -13.12 7.17
N CYS A 198 8.12 -13.16 8.23
CA CYS A 198 8.35 -12.03 9.11
C CYS A 198 9.86 -11.91 9.32
N GLY A 199 10.43 -10.76 8.94
CA GLY A 199 11.87 -10.53 9.01
C GLY A 199 12.36 -9.37 8.15
N LYS A 200 13.67 -9.32 7.96
CA LYS A 200 14.37 -8.29 7.18
C LYS A 200 14.54 -8.70 5.73
N LEU A 201 14.69 -7.69 4.87
CA LEU A 201 15.00 -7.86 3.47
C LEU A 201 16.28 -7.10 3.14
N ASN A 202 16.99 -7.54 2.09
CA ASN A 202 18.15 -6.83 1.57
C ASN A 202 17.77 -5.62 0.71
N GLU A 203 18.76 -4.89 0.22
CA GLU A 203 18.56 -3.71 -0.64
C GLU A 203 17.84 -4.00 -1.97
N LEU A 204 17.73 -5.26 -2.36
CA LEU A 204 17.00 -5.71 -3.55
C LEU A 204 15.56 -6.13 -3.22
N GLY A 205 15.17 -6.12 -1.94
CA GLY A 205 13.86 -6.58 -1.48
C GLY A 205 13.75 -8.11 -1.38
N GLU A 206 14.87 -8.84 -1.38
CA GLU A 206 14.89 -10.28 -1.17
C GLU A 206 14.96 -10.59 0.34
N GLN A 207 14.28 -11.65 0.79
CA GLN A 207 14.30 -12.09 2.18
C GLN A 207 15.73 -12.42 2.61
N GLU A 208 16.23 -11.70 3.61
CA GLU A 208 17.59 -11.85 4.15
C GLU A 208 17.62 -11.50 5.64
N ASP A 209 17.57 -12.53 6.49
CA ASP A 209 17.55 -12.36 7.93
C ASP A 209 18.22 -13.54 8.63
N THR A 210 18.86 -13.29 9.78
CA THR A 210 19.44 -14.30 10.65
C THR A 210 18.47 -14.86 11.68
N GLU A 211 17.33 -14.20 11.88
CA GLU A 211 16.27 -14.55 12.82
C GLU A 211 14.89 -14.62 12.12
N ALA A 212 14.89 -14.93 10.82
CA ALA A 212 13.68 -15.01 10.02
C ALA A 212 12.65 -15.97 10.61
N PHE A 213 11.39 -15.59 10.50
CA PHE A 213 10.26 -16.43 10.85
C PHE A 213 9.39 -16.66 9.62
N TYR A 214 9.07 -17.91 9.31
CA TYR A 214 8.30 -18.27 8.14
C TYR A 214 7.25 -19.32 8.48
N ILE A 215 6.05 -19.16 7.95
CA ILE A 215 4.96 -20.11 8.09
C ILE A 215 4.46 -20.51 6.70
N GLU A 216 4.28 -21.79 6.47
CA GLU A 216 3.70 -22.36 5.25
C GLU A 216 2.48 -23.19 5.61
N ASP A 217 1.35 -22.95 4.92
CA ASP A 217 0.08 -23.68 5.05
C ASP A 217 -0.41 -23.84 6.50
N LYS A 218 -0.13 -22.85 7.36
CA LYS A 218 -0.52 -22.81 8.78
C LYS A 218 0.06 -23.94 9.66
N ASN A 219 0.76 -24.89 9.09
CA ASN A 219 1.21 -26.09 9.81
C ASN A 219 2.72 -26.32 9.79
N LYS A 220 3.47 -25.53 9.00
CA LYS A 220 4.92 -25.62 8.96
C LYS A 220 5.53 -24.28 9.36
N ILE A 221 6.28 -24.29 10.44
CA ILE A 221 6.96 -23.11 10.99
C ILE A 221 8.46 -23.29 10.78
N PHE A 222 9.11 -22.26 10.26
CA PHE A 222 10.55 -22.16 10.20
C PHE A 222 11.01 -20.95 10.98
N LYS A 223 12.08 -21.12 11.78
CA LYS A 223 12.83 -20.02 12.40
C LYS A 223 14.32 -20.24 12.18
N GLY A 224 14.98 -19.22 11.58
CA GLY A 224 16.41 -19.33 11.32
C GLY A 224 16.92 -18.35 10.28
N ILE A 225 17.99 -18.73 9.59
CA ILE A 225 18.70 -17.91 8.63
C ILE A 225 18.09 -18.10 7.22
N ILE A 226 17.65 -17.00 6.63
CA ILE A 226 17.27 -16.93 5.22
C ILE A 226 18.24 -15.99 4.51
N THR A 227 18.73 -16.43 3.36
CA THR A 227 19.62 -15.63 2.49
C THR A 227 19.10 -15.68 1.05
N LYS A 228 18.83 -14.50 0.49
CA LYS A 228 18.28 -14.37 -0.89
C LYS A 228 17.05 -15.25 -1.13
N GLY A 229 16.13 -15.25 -0.16
CA GLY A 229 14.91 -16.03 -0.20
C GLY A 229 15.06 -17.52 0.08
N ASN A 230 16.27 -18.03 0.33
CA ASN A 230 16.53 -19.45 0.60
C ASN A 230 16.75 -19.69 2.10
N MET A 231 16.07 -20.66 2.67
CA MET A 231 16.34 -21.16 4.02
C MET A 231 17.73 -21.83 4.04
N VAL A 232 18.64 -21.35 4.86
CA VAL A 232 20.03 -21.84 4.90
C VAL A 232 20.28 -22.68 6.14
N GLU A 233 19.82 -22.21 7.30
CA GLU A 233 20.04 -22.85 8.59
C GLU A 233 18.88 -22.51 9.52
N GLY A 234 18.36 -23.47 10.25
CA GLY A 234 17.30 -23.17 11.21
C GLY A 234 16.53 -24.37 11.67
N ARG A 235 15.45 -24.09 12.39
CA ARG A 235 14.55 -25.08 12.96
C ARG A 235 13.24 -25.09 12.24
N ASN A 236 12.83 -26.28 11.80
CA ASN A 236 11.50 -26.54 11.26
C ASN A 236 10.64 -27.21 12.33
N ILE A 237 9.41 -26.73 12.47
CA ILE A 237 8.41 -27.27 13.38
C ILE A 237 7.15 -27.55 12.60
N ILE A 238 6.63 -28.79 12.67
CA ILE A 238 5.38 -29.19 12.07
C ILE A 238 4.35 -29.32 13.18
N ILE A 239 3.20 -28.66 13.00
CA ILE A 239 2.09 -28.63 13.95
C ILE A 239 0.81 -29.17 13.30
N ASN A 240 -0.16 -29.58 14.11
CA ASN A 240 -1.51 -29.89 13.65
C ASN A 240 -2.44 -28.67 13.75
N ASP A 241 -3.70 -28.82 13.34
CA ASP A 241 -4.73 -27.76 13.37
C ASP A 241 -5.04 -27.24 14.79
N LYS A 242 -4.59 -27.95 15.84
CA LYS A 242 -4.71 -27.52 17.25
C LYS A 242 -3.46 -26.84 17.76
N TYR A 243 -2.49 -26.54 16.88
CA TYR A 243 -1.17 -26.01 17.22
C TYR A 243 -0.34 -26.92 18.14
N GLU A 244 -0.59 -28.24 18.10
CA GLU A 244 0.22 -29.21 18.81
C GLU A 244 1.39 -29.66 17.94
N LYS A 245 2.58 -29.70 18.53
CA LYS A 245 3.81 -30.13 17.84
C LYS A 245 3.72 -31.60 17.42
N ILE A 246 3.81 -31.85 16.12
CA ILE A 246 3.93 -33.20 15.56
C ILE A 246 5.40 -33.59 15.46
N LYS A 247 6.26 -32.68 14.92
CA LYS A 247 7.66 -32.94 14.65
C LYS A 247 8.44 -31.63 14.68
N ALA A 248 9.68 -31.67 15.18
CA ALA A 248 10.63 -30.58 15.02
C ALA A 248 11.99 -31.16 14.63
N TYR A 249 12.72 -30.44 13.77
CA TYR A 249 14.06 -30.79 13.35
C TYR A 249 14.85 -29.56 12.97
N TYR A 250 16.16 -29.63 13.17
CA TYR A 250 17.10 -28.61 12.78
C TYR A 250 17.79 -29.03 11.47
N PHE A 251 18.08 -28.10 10.57
CA PHE A 251 18.80 -28.38 9.34
C PHE A 251 19.82 -27.27 9.04
N ILE A 252 20.87 -27.65 8.30
CA ILE A 252 21.86 -26.76 7.74
C ILE A 252 22.10 -27.18 6.29
N ILE A 253 22.04 -26.21 5.37
CA ILE A 253 22.43 -26.46 3.97
C ILE A 253 23.94 -26.26 3.85
N ASN A 254 24.69 -27.35 3.70
CA ASN A 254 26.14 -27.31 3.54
C ASN A 254 26.48 -27.07 2.04
N LYS A 255 26.92 -25.86 1.68
CA LYS A 255 27.25 -25.48 0.29
C LYS A 255 28.48 -26.22 -0.28
N LYS A 256 29.28 -26.91 0.53
CA LYS A 256 30.53 -27.55 0.07
C LYS A 256 30.36 -28.97 -0.47
N GLU A 257 29.31 -29.62 -0.10
CA GLU A 257 28.97 -30.95 -0.59
C GLU A 257 27.54 -30.89 -1.06
N ASN A 258 27.22 -31.25 -2.28
CA ASN A 258 25.85 -31.29 -2.82
C ASN A 258 24.91 -32.25 -2.06
N ASN A 259 25.14 -32.44 -0.78
CA ASN A 259 24.39 -33.28 0.11
C ASN A 259 23.66 -32.42 1.13
N GLU A 260 22.34 -32.40 1.05
CA GLU A 260 21.45 -31.89 2.07
C GLU A 260 21.62 -32.77 3.32
N GLY A 261 22.46 -32.31 4.25
CA GLY A 261 22.66 -32.99 5.54
C GLY A 261 21.58 -32.56 6.50
N TYR A 262 20.58 -33.42 6.73
CA TYR A 262 19.60 -33.22 7.80
C TYR A 262 20.15 -33.79 9.10
N GLU A 263 20.49 -32.95 10.07
CA GLU A 263 20.69 -33.39 11.44
C GLU A 263 19.34 -33.38 12.18
N PHE A 264 18.92 -34.56 12.66
CA PHE A 264 17.73 -34.69 13.51
C PHE A 264 18.15 -34.48 14.96
N ASP A 265 17.84 -33.31 15.55
CA ASP A 265 17.97 -33.12 16.97
C ASP A 265 16.65 -33.51 17.66
N ASN A 266 16.61 -34.70 18.18
CA ASN A 266 15.54 -35.19 19.02
C ASN A 266 15.71 -34.61 20.43
N ASN A 267 14.87 -33.66 20.86
CA ASN A 267 14.52 -33.36 22.24
C ASN A 267 15.27 -32.31 23.06
N LYS A 268 16.09 -31.42 22.54
CA LYS A 268 16.80 -30.46 23.41
C LYS A 268 16.27 -29.01 23.44
N ASN A 269 15.20 -28.66 22.75
CA ASN A 269 14.71 -27.28 22.66
C ASN A 269 13.18 -27.15 22.72
N GLU A 270 12.53 -27.87 23.62
CA GLU A 270 11.06 -27.85 23.73
C GLU A 270 10.51 -26.47 24.06
N GLU A 271 11.22 -25.69 24.91
CA GLU A 271 10.87 -24.33 25.25
C GLU A 271 10.89 -23.40 24.02
N LYS A 272 11.95 -23.45 23.21
CA LYS A 272 12.05 -22.65 21.97
C LYS A 272 11.05 -23.07 20.90
N ASP A 273 10.69 -24.37 20.84
CA ASP A 273 9.65 -24.86 19.95
C ASP A 273 8.29 -24.25 20.34
N ASN A 274 7.98 -24.23 21.64
CA ASN A 274 6.74 -23.65 22.16
C ASN A 274 6.68 -22.15 21.92
N GLU A 275 7.77 -21.40 22.12
CA GLU A 275 7.84 -19.97 21.76
C GLU A 275 7.56 -19.72 20.28
N CYS A 276 8.10 -20.55 19.38
CA CYS A 276 7.83 -20.47 17.94
C CYS A 276 6.37 -20.77 17.61
N ILE A 277 5.78 -21.77 18.27
CA ILE A 277 4.38 -22.16 18.10
C ILE A 277 3.45 -21.04 18.61
N ASP A 278 3.76 -20.44 19.76
CA ASP A 278 2.96 -19.35 20.30
C ASP A 278 3.03 -18.10 19.42
N LYS A 279 4.22 -17.76 18.91
CA LYS A 279 4.35 -16.69 17.91
C LYS A 279 3.58 -17.01 16.62
N ALA A 280 3.56 -18.26 16.16
CA ALA A 280 2.78 -18.65 15.00
C ALA A 280 1.28 -18.52 15.24
N LYS A 281 0.78 -18.91 16.41
CA LYS A 281 -0.62 -18.70 16.81
C LYS A 281 -0.98 -17.22 16.74
N GLU A 282 -0.17 -16.36 17.38
CA GLU A 282 -0.38 -14.92 17.39
C GLU A 282 -0.48 -14.36 15.96
N LEU A 283 0.47 -14.69 15.09
CA LEU A 283 0.49 -14.24 13.70
C LEU A 283 -0.68 -14.79 12.87
N LEU A 284 -1.12 -16.04 13.12
CA LEU A 284 -2.22 -16.68 12.40
C LEU A 284 -3.61 -16.28 12.94
N ASP A 285 -3.71 -15.95 14.24
CA ASP A 285 -4.93 -15.43 14.86
C ASP A 285 -5.29 -14.03 14.39
N ILE A 286 -4.29 -13.25 13.95
CA ILE A 286 -4.54 -11.99 13.25
C ILE A 286 -5.24 -12.38 11.95
N ASN A 287 -6.51 -12.02 11.80
CA ASN A 287 -7.25 -12.27 10.57
C ASN A 287 -6.78 -11.32 9.47
N HIS A 288 -5.50 -11.50 9.03
CA HIS A 288 -4.84 -10.65 8.04
C HIS A 288 -5.68 -10.50 6.78
N LYS A 289 -6.26 -11.61 6.28
CA LYS A 289 -7.11 -11.59 5.08
C LYS A 289 -8.29 -10.65 5.25
N LYS A 290 -8.98 -10.70 6.40
CA LYS A 290 -10.14 -9.85 6.68
C LYS A 290 -9.72 -8.38 6.83
N LYS A 291 -8.66 -8.10 7.59
CA LYS A 291 -8.14 -6.74 7.78
C LYS A 291 -7.64 -6.13 6.48
N ILE A 292 -6.89 -6.89 5.67
CA ILE A 292 -6.43 -6.45 4.34
C ILE A 292 -7.64 -6.11 3.46
N GLN A 293 -8.68 -6.94 3.45
CA GLN A 293 -9.90 -6.68 2.68
C GLN A 293 -10.65 -5.43 3.17
N GLU A 294 -10.71 -5.21 4.48
CA GLU A 294 -11.33 -4.02 5.08
C GLU A 294 -10.57 -2.74 4.67
N ILE A 295 -9.23 -2.74 4.76
CA ILE A 295 -8.39 -1.62 4.32
C ILE A 295 -8.58 -1.38 2.81
N PHE A 296 -8.56 -2.43 2.01
CA PHE A 296 -8.75 -2.34 0.57
C PHE A 296 -10.10 -1.70 0.19
N ASN A 297 -11.18 -2.13 0.84
CA ASN A 297 -12.51 -1.56 0.61
C ASN A 297 -12.58 -0.10 1.05
N MET A 298 -11.97 0.24 2.18
CA MET A 298 -11.89 1.62 2.67
C MET A 298 -11.16 2.52 1.66
N VAL A 299 -10.02 2.09 1.16
CA VAL A 299 -9.23 2.83 0.16
C VAL A 299 -10.04 3.08 -1.11
N ASN A 300 -10.67 2.04 -1.66
CA ASN A 300 -11.47 2.19 -2.88
C ASN A 300 -12.66 3.14 -2.69
N ASN A 301 -13.32 3.11 -1.54
CA ASN A 301 -14.40 4.05 -1.23
C ASN A 301 -13.87 5.49 -1.17
N ASN A 302 -12.73 5.72 -0.51
CA ASN A 302 -12.14 7.04 -0.42
C ASN A 302 -11.74 7.60 -1.80
N PHE A 303 -11.15 6.78 -2.68
CA PHE A 303 -10.87 7.20 -4.04
C PHE A 303 -12.16 7.58 -4.79
N LYS A 304 -13.23 6.81 -4.62
CA LYS A 304 -14.52 7.10 -5.25
C LYS A 304 -15.11 8.42 -4.77
N GLU A 305 -15.11 8.67 -3.47
CA GLU A 305 -15.65 9.90 -2.88
C GLU A 305 -14.84 11.14 -3.27
N PHE A 306 -13.51 11.04 -3.29
CA PHE A 306 -12.64 12.15 -3.67
C PHE A 306 -12.69 12.50 -5.17
N LYS A 307 -13.12 11.60 -6.02
CA LYS A 307 -13.34 11.89 -7.45
C LYS A 307 -14.50 12.84 -7.72
N GLU A 308 -15.42 12.98 -6.75
CA GLU A 308 -16.55 13.89 -6.84
C GLU A 308 -16.17 15.21 -6.15
N TYR A 309 -15.85 16.23 -6.94
CA TYR A 309 -15.35 17.53 -6.47
C TYR A 309 -16.16 18.14 -5.30
N GLU A 310 -17.48 18.18 -5.41
CA GLU A 310 -18.34 18.77 -4.37
C GLU A 310 -18.27 18.01 -3.04
N LYS A 311 -18.13 16.70 -3.09
CA LYS A 311 -17.95 15.86 -1.90
C LYS A 311 -16.57 16.00 -1.32
N ALA A 312 -15.52 16.08 -2.17
CA ALA A 312 -14.14 16.22 -1.74
C ALA A 312 -13.91 17.47 -0.85
N ILE A 313 -14.61 18.56 -1.10
CA ILE A 313 -14.53 19.79 -0.28
C ILE A 313 -14.95 19.55 1.18
N ASN A 314 -15.86 18.60 1.41
CA ASN A 314 -16.42 18.30 2.74
C ASN A 314 -15.72 17.13 3.44
N ILE A 315 -14.71 16.52 2.82
CA ILE A 315 -13.96 15.39 3.40
C ILE A 315 -12.83 15.95 4.27
N ASP A 316 -12.87 15.63 5.54
CA ASP A 316 -11.74 15.79 6.45
C ASP A 316 -10.76 14.63 6.20
N PHE A 317 -9.84 14.83 5.24
CA PHE A 317 -8.86 13.82 4.87
C PHE A 317 -8.03 13.36 6.07
N GLU A 318 -7.65 14.28 6.95
CA GLU A 318 -6.77 13.96 8.06
C GLU A 318 -7.47 13.10 9.11
N ASN A 319 -8.69 13.47 9.49
CA ASN A 319 -9.42 12.79 10.56
C ASN A 319 -10.15 11.54 10.06
N ASP A 320 -10.78 11.60 8.90
CA ASP A 320 -11.63 10.51 8.43
C ASP A 320 -10.89 9.43 7.63
N ILE A 321 -9.87 9.80 6.88
CA ILE A 321 -9.18 8.87 5.99
C ILE A 321 -7.83 8.47 6.55
N LYS A 322 -6.92 9.43 6.71
CA LYS A 322 -5.54 9.21 7.14
C LYS A 322 -5.46 8.46 8.46
N ASN A 323 -6.18 8.97 9.48
CA ASN A 323 -6.09 8.41 10.82
C ASN A 323 -6.71 7.02 10.92
N LYS A 324 -7.83 6.76 10.23
CA LYS A 324 -8.42 5.42 10.18
C LYS A 324 -7.50 4.41 9.50
N VAL A 325 -7.04 4.72 8.29
CA VAL A 325 -6.16 3.81 7.54
C VAL A 325 -4.84 3.61 8.28
N LYS A 326 -4.26 4.68 8.84
CA LYS A 326 -3.02 4.60 9.61
C LYS A 326 -3.19 3.74 10.87
N SER A 327 -4.30 3.91 11.60
CA SER A 327 -4.62 3.08 12.77
C SER A 327 -4.74 1.59 12.41
N GLU A 328 -5.39 1.27 11.29
CA GLU A 328 -5.50 -0.13 10.86
C GLU A 328 -4.15 -0.72 10.41
N LEU A 329 -3.30 0.06 9.73
CA LEU A 329 -1.94 -0.35 9.41
C LEU A 329 -1.11 -0.57 10.67
N ASP A 330 -1.16 0.34 11.63
CA ASP A 330 -0.46 0.20 12.91
C ASP A 330 -0.92 -1.06 13.66
N ASN A 331 -2.22 -1.35 13.67
CA ASN A 331 -2.77 -2.57 14.28
C ASN A 331 -2.24 -3.88 13.64
N ILE A 332 -1.93 -3.86 12.34
CA ILE A 332 -1.37 -5.02 11.65
C ILE A 332 0.15 -5.14 11.88
N ILE A 333 0.86 -4.01 11.91
CA ILE A 333 2.33 -3.98 12.04
C ILE A 333 2.78 -4.21 13.49
N MET A 334 2.00 -3.75 14.49
CA MET A 334 2.36 -3.78 15.91
C MET A 334 1.98 -5.08 16.62
N ASN A 335 1.14 -5.92 16.00
CA ASN A 335 0.79 -7.27 16.46
C ASN A 335 1.49 -8.33 15.60
#